data_7cbb5fe9924a59963daf0e5a5ea161f0
#
_entry.id   7cbb5fe9924a59963daf0e5a5ea161f0
#
_cell.length_a   1.000
_cell.length_b   1.000
_cell.length_c   1.000
_cell.angle_alpha   90.00
_cell.angle_beta   90.00
_cell.angle_gamma   90.00
#
_symmetry.space_group_name_H-M   'P 1'
#
loop_
_entity.id
_entity.type
_entity.pdbx_description
1 polymer ?
#
loop_
_entity_poly.entity_id
_entity_poly.type
_entity_poly.pdbx_seq_one_letter_code
_entity_poly.pdbx_strand_id
1 'polypeptide(L)'
;MTVITRFAPSPTGRLHLGHAMSAIRAHDFARARGGRFLLRIEDIDVGRSRPEHVAGIVEDLRWLGLDWDDLSFQSARLASYQMALDALKMRGLLYPCFCTRAEIAASLSAPHAGDAAVYPGTCRRLTPAEAAARMHDVRMGGAHCWRIDMAAALAVTGPLWWEDARAGTVCADPGAQGDVVLARKDAPASYHLAVTLDDAAQGVTDVVRGDDLFAATDVHRLLQALLGLLTPRYHHHPLMLGADGERLAKRTGAPSLAAMRERGEDGLKVAAGVRAMLAGDAPHLPSS
;
A
#
# COMPACT_ATOMS: atom_id res chain seq x y z
N MET A 1 24.86 -0.99 -3.24
CA MET A 1 23.74 -1.98 -3.09
C MET A 1 23.06 -2.13 -4.43
N THR A 2 22.60 -3.32 -4.78
CA THR A 2 21.77 -3.54 -5.99
C THR A 2 20.41 -2.90 -5.79
N VAL A 3 19.93 -2.14 -6.76
CA VAL A 3 18.58 -1.57 -6.75
C VAL A 3 17.55 -2.70 -6.88
N ILE A 4 16.56 -2.73 -5.99
CA ILE A 4 15.44 -3.66 -6.03
C ILE A 4 14.16 -2.86 -5.90
N THR A 5 13.33 -2.92 -6.95
CA THR A 5 11.99 -2.34 -6.98
C THR A 5 10.92 -3.42 -7.06
N ARG A 6 9.67 -3.04 -6.94
CA ARG A 6 8.55 -3.96 -7.10
C ARG A 6 7.32 -3.26 -7.69
N PHE A 7 6.51 -4.04 -8.40
CA PHE A 7 5.11 -3.74 -8.66
C PHE A 7 4.24 -4.70 -7.84
N ALA A 8 3.28 -4.15 -7.09
CA ALA A 8 2.56 -4.89 -6.07
C ALA A 8 1.03 -4.71 -6.21
N PRO A 9 0.43 -5.28 -7.28
CA PRO A 9 -1.01 -5.13 -7.53
C PRO A 9 -1.84 -6.08 -6.68
N SER A 10 -3.00 -5.59 -6.19
CA SER A 10 -4.03 -6.44 -5.60
C SER A 10 -4.91 -7.05 -6.70
N PRO A 11 -5.13 -8.39 -6.71
CA PRO A 11 -5.89 -9.07 -7.77
C PRO A 11 -7.42 -8.96 -7.55
N THR A 12 -7.91 -7.73 -7.37
CA THR A 12 -9.32 -7.41 -7.12
C THR A 12 -10.04 -6.89 -8.35
N GLY A 13 -9.39 -6.94 -9.51
CA GLY A 13 -9.91 -6.52 -10.79
C GLY A 13 -8.82 -6.37 -11.85
N ARG A 14 -9.24 -6.06 -13.09
CA ARG A 14 -8.34 -5.86 -14.24
C ARG A 14 -7.46 -4.62 -14.06
N LEU A 15 -6.25 -4.66 -14.62
CA LEU A 15 -5.36 -3.49 -14.67
C LEU A 15 -5.86 -2.45 -15.68
N HIS A 16 -5.45 -1.20 -15.48
CA HIS A 16 -5.68 -0.07 -16.40
C HIS A 16 -4.37 0.72 -16.62
N LEU A 17 -4.39 1.73 -17.50
CA LEU A 17 -3.18 2.51 -17.84
C LEU A 17 -2.45 3.12 -16.63
N GLY A 18 -3.16 3.54 -15.58
CA GLY A 18 -2.51 4.02 -14.35
C GLY A 18 -1.67 2.95 -13.65
N HIS A 19 -2.13 1.68 -13.67
CA HIS A 19 -1.33 0.56 -13.17
C HIS A 19 -0.14 0.26 -14.08
N ALA A 20 -0.35 0.31 -15.42
CA ALA A 20 0.73 0.16 -16.39
C ALA A 20 1.83 1.19 -16.17
N MET A 21 1.46 2.48 -15.95
CA MET A 21 2.40 3.55 -15.66
C MET A 21 3.25 3.25 -14.42
N SER A 22 2.63 2.83 -13.30
CA SER A 22 3.35 2.50 -12.09
C SER A 22 4.27 1.29 -12.27
N ALA A 23 3.82 0.25 -13.00
CA ALA A 23 4.62 -0.93 -13.30
C ALA A 23 5.82 -0.59 -14.19
N ILE A 24 5.61 0.15 -15.28
CA ILE A 24 6.66 0.59 -16.22
C ILE A 24 7.69 1.45 -15.49
N ARG A 25 7.26 2.42 -14.66
CA ARG A 25 8.19 3.24 -13.87
C ARG A 25 9.07 2.42 -12.94
N ALA A 26 8.49 1.50 -12.19
CA ALA A 26 9.23 0.66 -11.26
C ALA A 26 10.19 -0.30 -11.99
N HIS A 27 9.74 -0.90 -13.10
CA HIS A 27 10.54 -1.77 -13.96
C HIS A 27 11.72 -1.00 -14.57
N ASP A 28 11.46 0.10 -15.28
CA ASP A 28 12.49 0.85 -16.00
C ASP A 28 13.48 1.50 -15.02
N PHE A 29 13.02 1.93 -13.83
CA PHE A 29 13.90 2.43 -12.76
C PHE A 29 14.92 1.37 -12.32
N ALA A 30 14.49 0.13 -12.12
CA ALA A 30 15.38 -0.97 -11.77
C ALA A 30 16.31 -1.33 -12.94
N ARG A 31 15.77 -1.55 -14.14
CA ARG A 31 16.53 -1.99 -15.30
C ARG A 31 17.60 -0.98 -15.73
N ALA A 32 17.30 0.33 -15.70
CA ALA A 32 18.26 1.39 -15.99
C ALA A 32 19.47 1.41 -15.04
N ARG A 33 19.36 0.76 -13.88
CA ARG A 33 20.41 0.68 -12.84
C ARG A 33 21.01 -0.72 -12.69
N GLY A 34 20.73 -1.64 -13.63
CA GLY A 34 21.15 -3.05 -13.54
C GLY A 34 20.57 -3.77 -12.32
N GLY A 35 19.42 -3.28 -11.83
CA GLY A 35 18.73 -3.76 -10.64
C GLY A 35 17.69 -4.84 -10.95
N ARG A 36 16.99 -5.26 -9.90
CA ARG A 36 15.93 -6.27 -9.95
C ARG A 36 14.56 -5.62 -9.85
N PHE A 37 13.62 -6.14 -10.61
CA PHE A 37 12.20 -5.77 -10.56
C PHE A 37 11.36 -6.97 -10.13
N LEU A 38 10.61 -6.83 -9.05
CA LEU A 38 9.81 -7.90 -8.46
C LEU A 38 8.32 -7.71 -8.76
N LEU A 39 7.61 -8.81 -8.98
CA LEU A 39 6.14 -8.82 -9.02
C LEU A 39 5.62 -9.45 -7.73
N ARG A 40 4.84 -8.70 -6.95
CA ARG A 40 4.18 -9.21 -5.75
C ARG A 40 2.67 -9.11 -5.89
N ILE A 41 1.99 -10.23 -5.80
CA ILE A 41 0.52 -10.27 -5.80
C ILE A 41 0.02 -10.05 -4.37
N GLU A 42 -0.74 -8.97 -4.16
CA GLU A 42 -1.31 -8.60 -2.86
C GLU A 42 -2.70 -9.22 -2.67
N ASP A 43 -2.73 -10.52 -2.40
CA ASP A 43 -3.89 -11.39 -2.37
C ASP A 43 -4.39 -11.77 -0.97
N ILE A 44 -4.01 -11.02 0.07
CA ILE A 44 -4.45 -11.29 1.46
C ILE A 44 -5.95 -11.09 1.69
N ASP A 45 -6.63 -10.33 0.85
CA ASP A 45 -8.08 -10.18 0.88
C ASP A 45 -8.74 -11.29 0.07
N VAL A 46 -8.88 -12.46 0.67
CA VAL A 46 -9.43 -13.68 0.03
C VAL A 46 -10.85 -13.44 -0.51
N GLY A 47 -11.63 -12.57 0.13
CA GLY A 47 -13.00 -12.24 -0.30
C GLY A 47 -13.06 -11.53 -1.65
N ARG A 48 -12.03 -10.75 -2.01
CA ARG A 48 -11.97 -9.96 -3.25
C ARG A 48 -10.93 -10.45 -4.26
N SER A 49 -9.94 -11.20 -3.82
CA SER A 49 -8.91 -11.77 -4.70
C SER A 49 -9.49 -12.86 -5.58
N ARG A 50 -9.14 -12.86 -6.86
CA ARG A 50 -9.61 -13.84 -7.84
C ARG A 50 -8.45 -14.37 -8.68
N PRO A 51 -8.34 -15.70 -8.88
CA PRO A 51 -7.28 -16.30 -9.70
C PRO A 51 -7.24 -15.76 -11.13
N GLU A 52 -8.40 -15.46 -11.73
CA GLU A 52 -8.49 -14.88 -13.07
C GLU A 52 -7.87 -13.47 -13.13
N HIS A 53 -7.92 -12.71 -12.05
CA HIS A 53 -7.24 -11.40 -12.00
C HIS A 53 -5.74 -11.56 -11.82
N VAL A 54 -5.27 -12.57 -11.09
CA VAL A 54 -3.83 -12.90 -11.02
C VAL A 54 -3.30 -13.25 -12.41
N ALA A 55 -3.99 -14.16 -13.13
CA ALA A 55 -3.62 -14.52 -14.49
C ALA A 55 -3.62 -13.29 -15.42
N GLY A 56 -4.65 -12.45 -15.32
CA GLY A 56 -4.75 -11.22 -16.11
C GLY A 56 -3.62 -10.22 -15.82
N ILE A 57 -3.19 -10.07 -14.56
CA ILE A 57 -2.04 -9.22 -14.21
C ILE A 57 -0.77 -9.71 -14.91
N VAL A 58 -0.48 -11.01 -14.83
CA VAL A 58 0.69 -11.61 -15.46
C VAL A 58 0.66 -11.45 -16.98
N GLU A 59 -0.50 -11.66 -17.58
CA GLU A 59 -0.70 -11.55 -19.03
C GLU A 59 -0.57 -10.10 -19.50
N ASP A 60 -1.18 -9.15 -18.80
CA ASP A 60 -1.11 -7.72 -19.11
C ASP A 60 0.32 -7.18 -19.01
N LEU A 61 1.11 -7.59 -17.99
CA LEU A 61 2.50 -7.15 -17.84
C LEU A 61 3.38 -7.72 -18.96
N ARG A 62 3.20 -8.99 -19.33
CA ARG A 62 3.91 -9.61 -20.47
C ARG A 62 3.56 -8.94 -21.78
N TRP A 63 2.30 -8.61 -21.98
CA TRP A 63 1.83 -7.90 -23.18
C TRP A 63 2.47 -6.50 -23.30
N LEU A 64 2.71 -5.82 -22.15
CA LEU A 64 3.45 -4.54 -22.11
C LEU A 64 4.97 -4.73 -22.31
N GLY A 65 5.47 -5.96 -22.44
CA GLY A 65 6.91 -6.26 -22.56
C GLY A 65 7.67 -6.11 -21.25
N LEU A 66 7.00 -6.22 -20.10
CA LEU A 66 7.65 -6.20 -18.79
C LEU A 66 7.96 -7.62 -18.33
N ASP A 67 9.21 -7.84 -17.93
CA ASP A 67 9.69 -9.03 -17.24
C ASP A 67 9.93 -8.73 -15.76
N TRP A 68 10.01 -9.76 -14.92
CA TRP A 68 10.32 -9.64 -13.50
C TRP A 68 11.26 -10.76 -13.04
N ASP A 69 12.06 -10.48 -12.01
CA ASP A 69 13.07 -11.39 -11.50
C ASP A 69 12.52 -12.38 -10.46
N ASP A 70 11.38 -12.07 -9.86
CA ASP A 70 10.71 -12.94 -8.89
C ASP A 70 9.21 -12.63 -8.83
N LEU A 71 8.40 -13.67 -8.57
CA LEU A 71 6.95 -13.59 -8.36
C LEU A 71 6.61 -14.14 -6.98
N SER A 72 5.95 -13.33 -6.16
CA SER A 72 5.55 -13.70 -4.82
C SER A 72 4.07 -13.38 -4.54
N PHE A 73 3.52 -14.03 -3.52
CA PHE A 73 2.14 -13.89 -3.09
C PHE A 73 2.11 -13.54 -1.59
N GLN A 74 1.31 -12.57 -1.21
CA GLN A 74 1.14 -12.20 0.20
C GLN A 74 0.46 -13.31 0.99
N SER A 75 -0.45 -14.06 0.40
CA SER A 75 -1.11 -15.22 1.01
C SER A 75 -0.12 -16.30 1.49
N ALA A 76 1.06 -16.40 0.90
CA ALA A 76 2.11 -17.32 1.33
C ALA A 76 2.88 -16.84 2.58
N ARG A 77 2.63 -15.62 3.07
CA ARG A 77 3.42 -14.96 4.12
C ARG A 77 2.63 -14.68 5.41
N LEU A 78 1.45 -15.24 5.57
CA LEU A 78 0.53 -14.97 6.69
C LEU A 78 1.18 -15.20 8.07
N ALA A 79 2.03 -16.22 8.19
CA ALA A 79 2.76 -16.49 9.45
C ALA A 79 3.70 -15.32 9.83
N SER A 80 4.38 -14.70 8.86
CA SER A 80 5.25 -13.55 9.10
C SER A 80 4.47 -12.34 9.58
N TYR A 81 3.28 -12.10 9.04
CA TYR A 81 2.42 -11.01 9.49
C TYR A 81 1.91 -11.25 10.91
N GLN A 82 1.52 -12.49 11.22
CA GLN A 82 1.08 -12.85 12.56
C GLN A 82 2.20 -12.67 13.60
N MET A 83 3.42 -13.10 13.29
CA MET A 83 4.58 -12.90 14.18
C MET A 83 4.83 -11.41 14.46
N ALA A 84 4.74 -10.54 13.44
CA ALA A 84 4.91 -9.10 13.63
C ALA A 84 3.78 -8.48 14.46
N LEU A 85 2.53 -8.90 14.25
CA LEU A 85 1.40 -8.48 15.07
C LEU A 85 1.58 -8.89 16.54
N ASP A 86 2.01 -10.12 16.79
CA ASP A 86 2.20 -10.62 18.15
C ASP A 86 3.36 -9.90 18.85
N ALA A 87 4.44 -9.59 18.13
CA ALA A 87 5.53 -8.76 18.66
C ALA A 87 5.05 -7.35 19.07
N LEU A 88 4.21 -6.72 18.26
CA LEU A 88 3.63 -5.40 18.59
C LEU A 88 2.62 -5.49 19.75
N LYS A 89 1.81 -6.56 19.82
CA LYS A 89 0.89 -6.80 20.94
C LYS A 89 1.64 -7.00 22.26
N MET A 90 2.69 -7.82 22.28
CA MET A 90 3.52 -8.06 23.47
C MET A 90 4.13 -6.75 24.02
N ARG A 91 4.37 -5.76 23.15
CA ARG A 91 4.86 -4.43 23.53
C ARG A 91 3.76 -3.47 23.95
N GLY A 92 2.48 -3.90 23.96
CA GLY A 92 1.34 -3.07 24.30
C GLY A 92 1.01 -1.98 23.25
N LEU A 93 1.51 -2.15 22.02
CA LEU A 93 1.33 -1.16 20.95
C LEU A 93 0.06 -1.39 20.12
N LEU A 94 -0.65 -2.50 20.33
CA LEU A 94 -1.90 -2.80 19.64
C LEU A 94 -3.04 -3.00 20.64
N TYR A 95 -4.23 -2.61 20.22
CA TYR A 95 -5.46 -2.88 20.95
C TYR A 95 -6.56 -3.40 20.01
N PRO A 96 -7.51 -4.21 20.53
CA PRO A 96 -8.62 -4.71 19.73
C PRO A 96 -9.67 -3.62 19.52
N CYS A 97 -10.16 -3.48 18.29
CA CYS A 97 -11.22 -2.55 17.94
C CYS A 97 -12.44 -3.29 17.40
N PHE A 98 -13.58 -3.08 18.04
CA PHE A 98 -14.85 -3.74 17.75
C PHE A 98 -15.80 -2.90 16.90
N CYS A 99 -15.47 -1.62 16.69
CA CYS A 99 -16.32 -0.69 15.96
C CYS A 99 -16.62 -1.14 14.53
N THR A 100 -17.84 -0.94 14.09
CA THR A 100 -18.27 -1.03 12.71
C THR A 100 -17.89 0.24 11.93
N ARG A 101 -17.93 0.19 10.60
CA ARG A 101 -17.71 1.38 9.76
C ARG A 101 -18.77 2.44 10.02
N ALA A 102 -20.02 2.03 10.26
CA ALA A 102 -21.13 2.95 10.56
C ALA A 102 -20.94 3.69 11.90
N GLU A 103 -20.49 2.98 12.95
CA GLU A 103 -20.20 3.59 14.26
C GLU A 103 -19.02 4.57 14.18
N ILE A 104 -17.97 4.24 13.39
CA ILE A 104 -16.86 5.17 13.16
C ILE A 104 -17.38 6.41 12.42
N ALA A 105 -18.16 6.26 11.35
CA ALA A 105 -18.72 7.36 10.59
C ALA A 105 -19.64 8.23 11.45
N ALA A 106 -20.50 7.63 12.30
CA ALA A 106 -21.39 8.34 13.21
C ALA A 106 -20.64 9.16 14.26
N SER A 107 -19.48 8.66 14.73
CA SER A 107 -18.64 9.39 15.70
C SER A 107 -17.86 10.56 15.11
N LEU A 108 -17.77 10.63 13.77
CA LEU A 108 -17.09 11.68 13.02
C LEU A 108 -18.05 12.78 12.52
N SER A 109 -19.35 12.67 12.80
CA SER A 109 -20.39 13.60 12.32
C SER A 109 -20.40 14.97 13.00
N ALA A 110 -19.30 15.42 13.60
CA ALA A 110 -19.08 16.82 13.95
C ALA A 110 -18.51 17.59 12.73
N PRO A 111 -18.95 18.82 12.45
CA PRO A 111 -18.83 19.46 11.13
C PRO A 111 -17.47 20.13 10.92
N HIS A 112 -16.46 19.39 10.55
CA HIS A 112 -15.26 19.92 9.89
C HIS A 112 -15.06 19.16 8.58
N ALA A 113 -15.69 19.70 7.53
CA ALA A 113 -15.53 19.23 6.16
C ALA A 113 -14.07 19.46 5.73
N GLY A 114 -13.35 18.38 5.42
CA GLY A 114 -12.04 18.46 4.79
C GLY A 114 -11.01 17.42 5.24
N ASP A 115 -11.09 16.91 6.46
CA ASP A 115 -10.11 15.97 6.97
C ASP A 115 -10.53 14.51 6.70
N ALA A 116 -9.58 13.68 6.26
CA ALA A 116 -9.78 12.24 6.19
C ALA A 116 -10.29 11.75 7.55
N ALA A 117 -11.35 10.93 7.56
CA ALA A 117 -12.01 10.46 8.77
C ALA A 117 -11.07 9.65 9.67
N VAL A 118 -10.40 10.31 10.61
CA VAL A 118 -9.47 9.71 11.57
C VAL A 118 -10.25 8.99 12.65
N TYR A 119 -9.86 7.76 12.98
CA TYR A 119 -10.53 6.97 14.01
C TYR A 119 -10.41 7.65 15.39
N PRO A 120 -11.53 7.85 16.14
CA PRO A 120 -11.55 8.66 17.37
C PRO A 120 -10.96 7.94 18.61
N GLY A 121 -10.44 6.74 18.49
CA GLY A 121 -9.82 5.99 19.59
C GLY A 121 -10.82 5.39 20.59
N THR A 122 -12.08 5.19 20.20
CA THR A 122 -13.14 4.69 21.11
C THR A 122 -12.75 3.40 21.84
N CYS A 123 -12.23 2.39 21.12
CA CYS A 123 -11.84 1.12 21.71
C CYS A 123 -10.48 1.16 22.44
N ARG A 124 -9.64 2.17 22.19
CA ARG A 124 -8.37 2.33 22.91
C ARG A 124 -8.58 2.58 24.40
N ARG A 125 -9.74 3.14 24.78
CA ARG A 125 -10.09 3.46 26.17
C ARG A 125 -10.69 2.29 26.96
N LEU A 126 -10.90 1.14 26.31
CA LEU A 126 -11.38 -0.06 27.00
C LEU A 126 -10.31 -0.58 27.95
N THR A 127 -10.75 -0.97 29.15
CA THR A 127 -9.89 -1.74 30.07
C THR A 127 -9.59 -3.12 29.48
N PRO A 128 -8.50 -3.78 29.91
CA PRO A 128 -8.21 -5.16 29.48
C PRO A 128 -9.36 -6.14 29.73
N ALA A 129 -10.10 -5.97 30.84
CA ALA A 129 -11.24 -6.81 31.18
C ALA A 129 -12.42 -6.60 30.22
N GLU A 130 -12.74 -5.34 29.88
CA GLU A 130 -13.78 -5.00 28.90
C GLU A 130 -13.43 -5.48 27.50
N ALA A 131 -12.17 -5.32 27.09
CA ALA A 131 -11.68 -5.82 25.82
C ALA A 131 -11.79 -7.35 25.74
N ALA A 132 -11.35 -8.06 26.77
CA ALA A 132 -11.46 -9.51 26.87
C ALA A 132 -12.92 -9.98 26.83
N ALA A 133 -13.81 -9.34 27.60
CA ALA A 133 -15.25 -9.64 27.60
C ALA A 133 -15.85 -9.52 26.18
N ARG A 134 -15.49 -8.46 25.44
CA ARG A 134 -15.98 -8.25 24.07
C ARG A 134 -15.39 -9.25 23.06
N MET A 135 -14.13 -9.68 23.23
CA MET A 135 -13.53 -10.73 22.40
C MET A 135 -14.23 -12.09 22.58
N HIS A 136 -14.75 -12.37 23.78
CA HIS A 136 -15.46 -13.62 24.10
C HIS A 136 -17.00 -13.51 23.92
N ASP A 137 -17.52 -12.35 23.56
CA ASP A 137 -18.97 -12.19 23.34
C ASP A 137 -19.42 -12.95 22.07
N VAL A 138 -20.08 -14.08 22.33
CA VAL A 138 -20.61 -14.97 21.27
C VAL A 138 -21.63 -14.24 20.37
N ARG A 139 -22.37 -13.27 20.90
CA ARG A 139 -23.37 -12.48 20.13
C ARG A 139 -22.71 -11.57 19.10
N MET A 140 -21.54 -11.07 19.41
CA MET A 140 -20.71 -10.24 18.51
C MET A 140 -19.78 -11.08 17.62
N GLY A 141 -19.78 -12.43 17.80
CA GLY A 141 -18.88 -13.35 17.11
C GLY A 141 -17.41 -13.12 17.41
N GLY A 142 -17.08 -12.35 18.46
CA GLY A 142 -15.69 -11.98 18.82
C GLY A 142 -14.93 -11.20 17.73
N ALA A 143 -15.62 -10.84 16.65
CA ALA A 143 -14.97 -10.24 15.47
C ALA A 143 -14.44 -8.83 15.77
N HIS A 144 -13.13 -8.68 15.75
CA HIS A 144 -12.44 -7.41 15.97
C HIS A 144 -11.32 -7.20 14.96
N CYS A 145 -10.86 -5.97 14.81
CA CYS A 145 -9.61 -5.65 14.13
C CYS A 145 -8.56 -5.23 15.16
N TRP A 146 -7.29 -5.31 14.79
CA TRP A 146 -6.20 -4.78 15.61
C TRP A 146 -5.78 -3.43 15.08
N ARG A 147 -5.80 -2.42 15.96
CA ARG A 147 -5.30 -1.08 15.66
C ARG A 147 -4.02 -0.80 16.43
N ILE A 148 -3.12 -0.02 15.81
CA ILE A 148 -1.98 0.53 16.52
C ILE A 148 -2.46 1.62 17.47
N ASP A 149 -1.93 1.68 18.69
CA ASP A 149 -1.97 2.86 19.54
C ASP A 149 -0.90 3.83 19.04
N MET A 150 -1.34 4.78 18.24
CA MET A 150 -0.43 5.71 17.58
C MET A 150 0.35 6.56 18.57
N ALA A 151 -0.29 6.99 19.66
CA ALA A 151 0.38 7.78 20.68
C ALA A 151 1.49 7.00 21.40
N ALA A 152 1.19 5.75 21.80
CA ALA A 152 2.18 4.85 22.41
C ALA A 152 3.32 4.53 21.44
N ALA A 153 3.02 4.28 20.17
CA ALA A 153 4.01 3.98 19.15
C ALA A 153 4.97 5.15 18.91
N LEU A 154 4.44 6.37 18.82
CA LEU A 154 5.25 7.60 18.67
C LEU A 154 6.11 7.88 19.90
N ALA A 155 5.60 7.62 21.10
CA ALA A 155 6.39 7.75 22.33
C ALA A 155 7.60 6.81 22.37
N VAL A 156 7.50 5.62 21.73
CA VAL A 156 8.60 4.65 21.64
C VAL A 156 9.64 5.05 20.59
N THR A 157 9.20 5.57 19.43
CA THR A 157 10.12 5.81 18.30
C THR A 157 10.73 7.20 18.28
N GLY A 158 10.04 8.18 18.87
CA GLY A 158 10.37 9.59 18.66
C GLY A 158 10.17 10.04 17.19
N PRO A 159 10.73 11.20 16.81
CA PRO A 159 10.65 11.73 15.46
C PRO A 159 11.31 10.79 14.43
N LEU A 160 10.70 10.66 13.27
CA LEU A 160 11.14 9.80 12.19
C LEU A 160 11.22 10.57 10.87
N TRP A 161 12.15 10.17 10.00
CA TRP A 161 12.34 10.75 8.67
C TRP A 161 12.45 9.63 7.63
N TRP A 162 12.10 9.97 6.40
CA TRP A 162 12.27 9.12 5.23
C TRP A 162 12.62 9.97 3.99
N GLU A 163 13.19 9.34 2.97
CA GLU A 163 13.67 10.02 1.76
C GLU A 163 12.72 9.79 0.60
N ASP A 164 12.31 10.87 -0.05
CA ASP A 164 11.58 10.84 -1.32
C ASP A 164 12.38 11.54 -2.41
N ALA A 165 12.42 10.95 -3.60
CA ALA A 165 13.21 11.48 -4.71
C ALA A 165 12.77 12.89 -5.17
N ARG A 166 11.49 13.25 -4.94
CA ARG A 166 10.92 14.55 -5.34
C ARG A 166 10.78 15.50 -4.16
N ALA A 167 10.33 15.01 -3.01
CA ALA A 167 10.09 15.84 -1.83
C ALA A 167 11.35 16.00 -0.95
N GLY A 168 12.42 15.24 -1.20
CA GLY A 168 13.63 15.24 -0.36
C GLY A 168 13.41 14.51 0.95
N THR A 169 14.05 14.95 2.02
CA THR A 169 13.91 14.43 3.37
C THR A 169 12.56 14.88 3.96
N VAL A 170 11.71 13.94 4.26
CA VAL A 170 10.36 14.17 4.82
C VAL A 170 10.36 13.81 6.30
N CYS A 171 9.89 14.73 7.15
CA CYS A 171 9.56 14.42 8.53
C CYS A 171 8.23 13.68 8.57
N ALA A 172 8.24 12.43 9.05
CA ALA A 172 7.05 11.61 9.09
C ALA A 172 6.03 12.11 10.12
N ASP A 173 4.76 12.20 9.71
CA ASP A 173 3.62 12.47 10.60
C ASP A 173 2.60 11.32 10.57
N PRO A 174 2.94 10.14 11.13
CA PRO A 174 1.98 9.05 11.21
C PRO A 174 0.79 9.38 12.13
N GLY A 175 0.94 10.36 13.03
CA GLY A 175 -0.13 10.86 13.90
C GLY A 175 -1.34 11.40 13.14
N ALA A 176 -1.12 12.04 11.99
CA ALA A 176 -2.18 12.52 11.11
C ALA A 176 -3.10 11.40 10.59
N GLN A 177 -2.62 10.14 10.54
CA GLN A 177 -3.41 8.98 10.12
C GLN A 177 -4.23 8.37 11.28
N GLY A 178 -3.93 8.78 12.54
CA GLY A 178 -4.52 8.20 13.74
C GLY A 178 -4.23 6.71 13.93
N ASP A 179 -5.05 6.05 14.71
CA ASP A 179 -4.89 4.62 15.05
C ASP A 179 -5.29 3.73 13.86
N VAL A 180 -4.37 3.51 12.92
CA VAL A 180 -4.62 2.69 11.73
C VAL A 180 -4.81 1.21 12.07
N VAL A 181 -5.56 0.51 11.22
CA VAL A 181 -5.76 -0.94 11.34
C VAL A 181 -4.52 -1.68 10.83
N LEU A 182 -3.98 -2.61 11.61
CA LEU A 182 -2.87 -3.49 11.21
C LEU A 182 -3.31 -4.93 10.92
N ALA A 183 -4.43 -5.39 11.54
CA ALA A 183 -5.08 -6.65 11.16
C ALA A 183 -6.59 -6.43 11.10
N ARG A 184 -7.24 -6.98 10.09
CA ARG A 184 -8.67 -6.83 9.84
C ARG A 184 -9.45 -8.01 10.41
N LYS A 185 -10.77 -7.85 10.54
CA LYS A 185 -11.69 -8.93 10.92
C LYS A 185 -11.71 -10.06 9.88
N ASP A 186 -11.54 -9.70 8.62
CA ASP A 186 -11.71 -10.51 7.41
C ASP A 186 -10.40 -10.76 6.65
N ALA A 187 -9.27 -10.23 7.15
CA ALA A 187 -7.95 -10.45 6.58
C ALA A 187 -6.88 -10.40 7.67
N PRO A 188 -5.90 -11.30 7.63
CA PRO A 188 -4.90 -11.48 8.69
C PRO A 188 -3.95 -10.29 8.86
N ALA A 189 -3.83 -9.44 7.85
CA ALA A 189 -3.03 -8.22 7.88
C ALA A 189 -3.72 -7.10 7.09
N SER A 190 -3.37 -5.86 7.43
CA SER A 190 -3.70 -4.70 6.61
C SER A 190 -2.63 -4.45 5.54
N TYR A 191 -2.97 -3.61 4.56
CA TYR A 191 -2.01 -3.12 3.57
C TYR A 191 -0.74 -2.55 4.23
N HIS A 192 -0.88 -1.67 5.23
CA HIS A 192 0.27 -1.03 5.89
C HIS A 192 1.25 -2.05 6.47
N LEU A 193 0.75 -3.07 7.19
CA LEU A 193 1.62 -4.07 7.79
C LEU A 193 2.26 -4.97 6.73
N ALA A 194 1.44 -5.51 5.82
CA ALA A 194 1.89 -6.48 4.84
C ALA A 194 2.94 -5.89 3.90
N VAL A 195 2.69 -4.71 3.30
CA VAL A 195 3.63 -4.10 2.36
C VAL A 195 4.96 -3.75 3.03
N THR A 196 4.92 -3.27 4.29
CA THR A 196 6.14 -2.92 5.04
C THR A 196 7.01 -4.14 5.32
N LEU A 197 6.40 -5.25 5.74
CA LEU A 197 7.10 -6.49 6.00
C LEU A 197 7.64 -7.16 4.74
N ASP A 198 6.87 -7.09 3.66
CA ASP A 198 7.25 -7.73 2.40
C ASP A 198 8.36 -6.95 1.69
N ASP A 199 8.29 -5.62 1.66
CA ASP A 199 9.36 -4.79 1.10
C ASP A 199 10.68 -5.06 1.83
N ALA A 200 10.66 -5.16 3.17
CA ALA A 200 11.86 -5.51 3.95
C ALA A 200 12.36 -6.94 3.66
N ALA A 201 11.47 -7.93 3.65
CA ALA A 201 11.84 -9.34 3.44
C ALA A 201 12.37 -9.62 2.03
N GLN A 202 11.88 -8.88 1.02
CA GLN A 202 12.34 -8.96 -0.36
C GLN A 202 13.57 -8.09 -0.64
N GLY A 203 14.04 -7.34 0.35
CA GLY A 203 15.18 -6.44 0.23
C GLY A 203 14.94 -5.27 -0.73
N VAL A 204 13.67 -4.81 -0.85
CA VAL A 204 13.31 -3.65 -1.66
C VAL A 204 14.08 -2.43 -1.19
N THR A 205 14.86 -1.84 -2.08
CA THR A 205 15.66 -0.65 -1.80
C THR A 205 14.97 0.63 -2.23
N ASP A 206 14.10 0.54 -3.24
CA ASP A 206 13.45 1.68 -3.87
C ASP A 206 11.96 1.37 -4.13
N VAL A 207 11.09 2.15 -3.50
CA VAL A 207 9.63 2.04 -3.62
C VAL A 207 9.13 3.08 -4.61
N VAL A 208 8.82 2.64 -5.84
CA VAL A 208 8.21 3.48 -6.88
C VAL A 208 6.69 3.28 -6.84
N ARG A 209 5.91 4.36 -6.64
CA ARG A 209 4.43 4.29 -6.53
C ARG A 209 3.75 5.65 -6.70
N GLY A 210 2.43 5.65 -6.80
CA GLY A 210 1.64 6.88 -6.95
C GLY A 210 1.61 7.76 -5.70
N ASP A 211 1.42 9.08 -5.91
CA ASP A 211 1.31 10.10 -4.87
C ASP A 211 0.14 9.89 -3.91
N ASP A 212 -0.88 9.14 -4.31
CA ASP A 212 -2.02 8.78 -3.44
C ASP A 212 -1.61 7.96 -2.21
N LEU A 213 -0.41 7.39 -2.23
CA LEU A 213 0.17 6.65 -1.12
C LEU A 213 1.25 7.44 -0.34
N PHE A 214 1.46 8.72 -0.67
CA PHE A 214 2.50 9.54 -0.03
C PHE A 214 2.32 9.57 1.49
N ALA A 215 1.16 9.97 1.98
CA ALA A 215 0.86 10.02 3.41
C ALA A 215 0.90 8.64 4.11
N ALA A 216 0.63 7.54 3.39
CA ALA A 216 0.77 6.20 3.94
C ALA A 216 2.21 5.84 4.29
N THR A 217 3.21 6.53 3.68
CA THR A 217 4.63 6.33 3.95
C THR A 217 4.99 6.61 5.39
N ASP A 218 4.34 7.57 6.02
CA ASP A 218 4.57 7.93 7.42
C ASP A 218 4.28 6.74 8.35
N VAL A 219 3.16 6.03 8.10
CA VAL A 219 2.81 4.81 8.83
C VAL A 219 3.80 3.67 8.53
N HIS A 220 4.22 3.51 7.27
CA HIS A 220 5.21 2.49 6.92
C HIS A 220 6.55 2.78 7.61
N ARG A 221 6.98 4.06 7.66
CA ARG A 221 8.19 4.46 8.36
C ARG A 221 8.13 4.17 9.86
N LEU A 222 6.96 4.41 10.49
CA LEU A 222 6.72 4.05 11.88
C LEU A 222 6.85 2.53 12.09
N LEU A 223 6.18 1.73 11.26
CA LEU A 223 6.24 0.27 11.35
C LEU A 223 7.67 -0.26 11.14
N GLN A 224 8.43 0.32 10.20
CA GLN A 224 9.85 -0.01 10.00
C GLN A 224 10.67 0.23 11.28
N ALA A 225 10.49 1.38 11.93
CA ALA A 225 11.19 1.70 13.18
C ALA A 225 10.80 0.75 14.31
N LEU A 226 9.51 0.48 14.49
CA LEU A 226 9.00 -0.40 15.54
C LEU A 226 9.46 -1.85 15.37
N LEU A 227 9.64 -2.32 14.15
CA LEU A 227 9.99 -3.69 13.80
C LEU A 227 11.49 -3.87 13.46
N GLY A 228 12.30 -2.80 13.55
CA GLY A 228 13.74 -2.85 13.27
C GLY A 228 14.05 -3.15 11.80
N LEU A 229 13.21 -2.69 10.88
CA LEU A 229 13.36 -2.91 9.44
C LEU A 229 14.08 -1.74 8.76
N LEU A 230 14.77 -2.03 7.66
CA LEU A 230 15.39 -0.99 6.84
C LEU A 230 14.31 -0.12 6.17
N THR A 231 14.61 1.17 6.02
CA THR A 231 13.74 2.11 5.31
C THR A 231 14.22 2.20 3.86
N PRO A 232 13.38 1.84 2.86
CA PRO A 232 13.72 2.05 1.46
C PRO A 232 13.67 3.53 1.10
N ARG A 233 14.26 3.91 -0.05
CA ARG A 233 14.04 5.19 -0.67
C ARG A 233 12.71 5.18 -1.40
N TYR A 234 11.96 6.27 -1.33
CA TYR A 234 10.67 6.41 -2.00
C TYR A 234 10.77 7.27 -3.25
N HIS A 235 9.98 6.93 -4.25
CA HIS A 235 9.88 7.62 -5.53
C HIS A 235 8.39 7.76 -5.87
N HIS A 236 7.73 8.72 -5.23
CA HIS A 236 6.33 9.01 -5.51
C HIS A 236 6.21 9.74 -6.85
N HIS A 237 5.20 9.39 -7.61
CA HIS A 237 4.92 10.00 -8.92
C HIS A 237 3.47 10.44 -9.02
N PRO A 238 3.18 11.49 -9.83
CA PRO A 238 1.81 11.93 -10.09
C PRO A 238 0.94 10.78 -10.62
N LEU A 239 -0.34 10.85 -10.31
CA LEU A 239 -1.31 9.91 -10.86
C LEU A 239 -1.65 10.29 -12.29
N MET A 240 -1.95 9.28 -13.12
CA MET A 240 -2.47 9.53 -14.47
C MET A 240 -3.90 10.04 -14.34
N LEU A 241 -4.17 11.20 -14.97
CA LEU A 241 -5.48 11.82 -15.02
C LEU A 241 -6.16 11.51 -16.35
N GLY A 242 -7.48 11.42 -16.34
CA GLY A 242 -8.31 11.38 -17.55
C GLY A 242 -8.40 12.74 -18.23
N ALA A 243 -9.05 12.79 -19.39
CA ALA A 243 -9.31 14.03 -20.10
C ALA A 243 -10.21 15.01 -19.32
N ASP A 244 -10.93 14.52 -18.32
CA ASP A 244 -11.76 15.26 -17.37
C ASP A 244 -10.97 15.82 -16.17
N GLY A 245 -9.65 15.56 -16.09
CA GLY A 245 -8.80 15.96 -14.99
C GLY A 245 -8.96 15.07 -13.74
N GLU A 246 -9.86 14.09 -13.78
CA GLU A 246 -10.07 13.15 -12.69
C GLU A 246 -9.05 11.98 -12.76
N ARG A 247 -8.76 11.37 -11.61
CA ARG A 247 -7.92 10.17 -11.54
C ARG A 247 -8.47 9.08 -12.45
N LEU A 248 -7.64 8.53 -13.34
CA LEU A 248 -7.99 7.33 -14.09
C LEU A 248 -8.35 6.19 -13.13
N ALA A 249 -9.64 5.91 -13.03
CA ALA A 249 -10.18 4.85 -12.21
C ALA A 249 -11.20 4.06 -13.02
N LYS A 250 -11.53 2.85 -12.58
CA LYS A 250 -12.58 2.03 -13.22
C LYS A 250 -13.92 2.77 -13.37
N ARG A 251 -14.20 3.75 -12.50
CA ARG A 251 -15.44 4.54 -12.52
C ARG A 251 -15.47 5.58 -13.64
N THR A 252 -14.33 5.98 -14.18
CA THR A 252 -14.21 7.01 -15.23
C THR A 252 -14.22 6.41 -16.64
N GLY A 253 -14.58 5.13 -16.81
CA GLY A 253 -14.69 4.49 -18.12
C GLY A 253 -13.36 4.21 -18.83
N ALA A 254 -12.21 4.39 -18.16
CA ALA A 254 -10.93 4.08 -18.75
C ALA A 254 -10.85 2.57 -19.09
N PRO A 255 -10.45 2.20 -20.33
CA PRO A 255 -10.37 0.81 -20.72
C PRO A 255 -9.34 0.06 -19.88
N SER A 256 -9.63 -1.19 -19.53
CA SER A 256 -8.64 -2.08 -18.93
C SER A 256 -7.59 -2.48 -19.97
N LEU A 257 -6.39 -2.85 -19.52
CA LEU A 257 -5.35 -3.39 -20.42
C LEU A 257 -5.83 -4.63 -21.16
N ALA A 258 -6.58 -5.51 -20.47
CA ALA A 258 -7.21 -6.66 -21.09
C ALA A 258 -8.16 -6.26 -22.24
N ALA A 259 -8.99 -5.22 -22.05
CA ALA A 259 -9.88 -4.73 -23.12
C ALA A 259 -9.12 -4.13 -24.29
N MET A 260 -7.98 -3.47 -24.07
CA MET A 260 -7.09 -2.96 -25.13
C MET A 260 -6.50 -4.14 -25.93
N ARG A 261 -6.03 -5.17 -25.24
CA ARG A 261 -5.49 -6.38 -25.85
C ARG A 261 -6.56 -7.16 -26.67
N GLU A 262 -7.79 -7.28 -26.12
CA GLU A 262 -8.92 -7.90 -26.79
C GLU A 262 -9.32 -7.16 -28.08
N ARG A 263 -9.06 -5.84 -28.17
CA ARG A 263 -9.23 -5.03 -29.40
C ARG A 263 -8.05 -5.15 -30.39
N GLY A 264 -7.02 -5.94 -30.08
CA GLY A 264 -5.86 -6.13 -30.95
C GLY A 264 -4.83 -4.98 -30.89
N GLU A 265 -4.87 -4.16 -29.82
CA GLU A 265 -3.84 -3.13 -29.64
C GLU A 265 -2.47 -3.77 -29.37
N ASP A 266 -1.41 -3.10 -29.79
CA ASP A 266 -0.04 -3.54 -29.59
C ASP A 266 0.49 -3.07 -28.22
N GLY A 267 0.73 -4.01 -27.31
CA GLY A 267 1.17 -3.72 -25.95
C GLY A 267 2.51 -2.99 -25.87
N LEU A 268 3.44 -3.28 -26.79
CA LEU A 268 4.73 -2.57 -26.83
C LEU A 268 4.54 -1.12 -27.25
N LYS A 269 3.60 -0.83 -28.16
CA LYS A 269 3.25 0.54 -28.54
C LYS A 269 2.57 1.26 -27.39
N VAL A 270 1.66 0.59 -26.64
CA VAL A 270 1.05 1.15 -25.45
C VAL A 270 2.12 1.47 -24.40
N ALA A 271 3.04 0.57 -24.14
CA ALA A 271 4.14 0.81 -23.20
C ALA A 271 5.05 1.94 -23.65
N ALA A 272 5.35 2.04 -24.95
CA ALA A 272 6.14 3.15 -25.54
C ALA A 272 5.41 4.49 -25.37
N GLY A 273 4.09 4.54 -25.58
CA GLY A 273 3.27 5.73 -25.35
C GLY A 273 3.31 6.19 -23.88
N VAL A 274 3.21 5.23 -22.94
CA VAL A 274 3.32 5.53 -21.50
C VAL A 274 4.74 6.06 -21.18
N ARG A 275 5.81 5.47 -21.72
CA ARG A 275 7.19 5.96 -21.53
C ARG A 275 7.39 7.37 -22.08
N ALA A 276 6.79 7.68 -23.23
CA ALA A 276 6.86 9.03 -23.82
C ALA A 276 6.16 10.07 -22.92
N MET A 277 4.99 9.74 -22.34
CA MET A 277 4.33 10.63 -21.38
C MET A 277 5.23 10.86 -20.14
N LEU A 278 5.85 9.81 -19.62
CA LEU A 278 6.76 9.90 -18.48
C LEU A 278 8.02 10.73 -18.74
N ALA A 279 8.51 10.75 -19.97
CA ALA A 279 9.65 11.57 -20.38
C ALA A 279 9.30 13.06 -20.49
N GLY A 280 8.05 13.38 -20.84
CA GLY A 280 7.54 14.76 -20.88
C GLY A 280 7.34 15.40 -19.52
N ASP A 281 7.10 14.61 -18.48
CA ASP A 281 6.97 15.03 -17.07
C ASP A 281 8.32 15.16 -16.33
N ALA A 282 9.45 14.86 -16.99
CA ALA A 282 10.76 14.98 -16.37
C ALA A 282 11.06 16.47 -16.10
N PRO A 283 11.37 16.89 -14.86
CA PRO A 283 11.83 18.24 -14.60
C PRO A 283 13.11 18.47 -15.43
N HIS A 284 13.13 19.56 -16.21
CA HIS A 284 14.33 20.01 -16.89
C HIS A 284 15.45 20.15 -15.85
N LEU A 285 16.44 19.25 -15.89
CA LEU A 285 17.69 19.49 -15.19
C LEU A 285 18.31 20.74 -15.80
N PRO A 286 18.71 21.75 -15.02
CA PRO A 286 19.42 22.87 -15.56
C PRO A 286 20.71 22.33 -16.19
N SER A 287 20.89 22.61 -17.48
CA SER A 287 22.15 22.37 -18.19
C SER A 287 23.25 23.15 -17.47
N SER A 288 24.23 22.41 -16.97
CA SER A 288 25.52 22.89 -16.40
C SER A 288 26.33 23.65 -17.44
#